data_6082245182c6637fae464edf0ea7aaaa
#
_entry.id   6082245182c6637fae464edf0ea7aaaa
#
_cell.length_a   1.000
_cell.length_b   1.000
_cell.length_c   1.000
_cell.angle_alpha   90.00
_cell.angle_beta   90.00
_cell.angle_gamma   90.00
#
_symmetry.space_group_name_H-M   'P 1'
#
loop_
_entity.id
_entity.type
_entity.pdbx_description
1 polymer ?
#
loop_
_entity_poly.entity_id
_entity_poly.type
_entity_poly.pdbx_seq_one_letter_code
_entity_poly.pdbx_strand_id
1 'polypeptide(L)'
;MPRRATIQPRPLEADPVHGSRLVAQVINKVMTRGKKASAEQIVYGALDRVGSKTGRPPVEVLEQAVKTVTPVLEVKGRRVGGANYQVPVEVPQRRARTLAVRWLVDFARARREKGMIDKLSNEVMDALNQQGGAFKRKDDVYRMAQANKAFAHYRW
;
A
#
# COMPACT_ATOMS: atom_id res chain seq x y z
N MET A 1 12.01 -17.49 -21.27
CA MET A 1 11.59 -17.29 -19.88
C MET A 1 12.26 -18.34 -19.01
N PRO A 2 13.00 -17.97 -17.94
CA PRO A 2 13.63 -18.95 -17.05
C PRO A 2 12.58 -19.68 -16.24
N ARG A 3 12.50 -20.99 -16.39
CA ARG A 3 11.51 -21.81 -15.64
C ARG A 3 11.93 -22.09 -14.19
N ARG A 4 13.23 -22.03 -13.87
CA ARG A 4 13.80 -22.41 -12.57
C ARG A 4 14.60 -21.32 -11.87
N ALA A 5 14.92 -20.22 -12.54
CA ALA A 5 15.71 -19.14 -11.95
C ALA A 5 14.81 -18.16 -11.19
N THR A 6 15.17 -17.87 -9.94
CA THR A 6 14.54 -16.81 -9.16
C THR A 6 15.00 -15.47 -9.72
N ILE A 7 14.08 -14.71 -10.31
CA ILE A 7 14.37 -13.38 -10.85
C ILE A 7 14.60 -12.43 -9.66
N GLN A 8 15.80 -11.89 -9.56
CA GLN A 8 16.09 -10.87 -8.56
C GLN A 8 15.33 -9.57 -8.90
N PRO A 9 14.60 -8.99 -7.96
CA PRO A 9 13.92 -7.72 -8.17
C PRO A 9 14.94 -6.60 -8.36
N ARG A 10 14.67 -5.68 -9.29
CA ARG A 10 15.49 -4.50 -9.48
C ARG A 10 15.63 -3.71 -8.18
N PRO A 11 16.82 -3.21 -7.83
CA PRO A 11 16.99 -2.32 -6.70
C PRO A 11 16.16 -1.04 -6.94
N LEU A 12 15.49 -0.58 -5.91
CA LEU A 12 14.79 0.69 -5.94
C LEU A 12 15.72 1.76 -5.39
N GLU A 13 16.04 2.75 -6.20
CA GLU A 13 16.80 3.92 -5.79
C GLU A 13 15.95 4.80 -4.86
N ALA A 14 16.60 5.50 -3.94
CA ALA A 14 15.92 6.46 -3.08
C ALA A 14 15.53 7.70 -3.88
N ASP A 15 14.46 8.35 -3.46
CA ASP A 15 14.02 9.61 -4.04
C ASP A 15 15.07 10.71 -3.82
N PRO A 16 15.42 11.51 -4.84
CA PRO A 16 16.50 12.51 -4.74
C PRO A 16 16.16 13.65 -3.78
N VAL A 17 14.88 14.00 -3.61
CA VAL A 17 14.45 15.13 -2.77
C VAL A 17 14.38 14.73 -1.30
N HIS A 18 13.75 13.59 -1.01
CA HIS A 18 13.52 13.13 0.37
C HIS A 18 14.47 12.00 0.82
N GLY A 19 15.34 11.49 -0.03
CA GLY A 19 16.26 10.39 0.29
C GLY A 19 15.56 9.07 0.67
N SER A 20 14.25 8.94 0.43
CA SER A 20 13.43 7.83 0.91
C SER A 20 13.05 6.87 -0.21
N ARG A 21 13.34 5.57 0.00
CA ARG A 21 12.86 4.51 -0.89
C ARG A 21 11.34 4.34 -0.87
N LEU A 22 10.69 4.69 0.25
CA LEU A 22 9.24 4.62 0.36
C LEU A 22 8.57 5.67 -0.52
N VAL A 23 9.10 6.90 -0.54
CA VAL A 23 8.61 7.98 -1.42
C VAL A 23 8.72 7.55 -2.88
N ALA A 24 9.86 6.99 -3.29
CA ALA A 24 10.04 6.46 -4.64
C ALA A 24 9.04 5.34 -4.99
N GLN A 25 8.68 4.46 -4.02
CA GLN A 25 7.64 3.45 -4.23
C GLN A 25 6.27 4.07 -4.45
N VAL A 26 5.91 5.11 -3.69
CA VAL A 26 4.65 5.83 -3.84
C VAL A 26 4.60 6.54 -5.19
N ILE A 27 5.67 7.22 -5.61
CA ILE A 27 5.78 7.87 -6.93
C ILE A 27 5.55 6.84 -8.05
N ASN A 28 6.23 5.70 -8.00
CA ASN A 28 6.06 4.63 -8.98
C ASN A 28 4.63 4.07 -9.03
N LYS A 29 3.92 4.04 -7.89
CA LYS A 29 2.52 3.59 -7.84
C LYS A 29 1.55 4.66 -8.31
N VAL A 30 1.83 5.94 -8.06
CA VAL A 30 1.03 7.08 -8.54
C VAL A 30 1.20 7.29 -10.04
N MET A 31 2.37 6.97 -10.57
CA MET A 31 2.68 7.13 -11.99
C MET A 31 1.70 6.37 -12.88
N THR A 32 1.22 7.05 -13.92
CA THR A 32 0.38 6.48 -14.99
C THR A 32 0.97 6.83 -16.35
N ARG A 33 0.93 5.89 -17.29
CA ARG A 33 1.42 6.07 -18.67
C ARG A 33 2.86 6.58 -18.78
N GLY A 34 3.72 6.26 -17.79
CA GLY A 34 5.13 6.68 -17.76
C GLY A 34 5.40 8.14 -17.41
N LYS A 35 4.38 8.93 -17.01
CA LYS A 35 4.54 10.34 -16.65
C LYS A 35 5.11 10.49 -15.24
N LYS A 36 6.43 10.26 -15.08
CA LYS A 36 7.10 10.28 -13.79
C LYS A 36 7.14 11.67 -13.16
N ALA A 37 7.48 12.71 -13.91
CA ALA A 37 7.53 14.08 -13.40
C ALA A 37 6.19 14.55 -12.81
N SER A 38 5.08 14.23 -13.46
CA SER A 38 3.74 14.55 -12.91
C SER A 38 3.44 13.79 -11.63
N ALA A 39 3.91 12.54 -11.52
CA ALA A 39 3.74 11.75 -10.29
C ALA A 39 4.60 12.29 -9.14
N GLU A 40 5.81 12.75 -9.41
CA GLU A 40 6.70 13.42 -8.46
C GLU A 40 6.05 14.69 -7.92
N GLN A 41 5.56 15.58 -8.79
CA GLN A 41 4.85 16.79 -8.37
C GLN A 41 3.64 16.49 -7.47
N ILE A 42 2.86 15.47 -7.80
CA ILE A 42 1.70 15.06 -6.99
C ILE A 42 2.14 14.58 -5.60
N VAL A 43 3.16 13.72 -5.54
CA VAL A 43 3.61 13.14 -4.26
C VAL A 43 4.28 14.20 -3.41
N TYR A 44 5.15 15.03 -3.97
CA TYR A 44 5.81 16.12 -3.23
C TYR A 44 4.78 17.13 -2.69
N GLY A 45 3.86 17.59 -3.54
CA GLY A 45 2.80 18.50 -3.09
C GLY A 45 1.88 17.89 -2.03
N ALA A 46 1.64 16.57 -2.07
CA ALA A 46 0.89 15.91 -1.02
C ALA A 46 1.68 15.81 0.29
N LEU A 47 2.98 15.51 0.23
CA LEU A 47 3.87 15.46 1.39
C LEU A 47 4.03 16.83 2.06
N ASP A 48 4.20 17.91 1.27
CA ASP A 48 4.27 19.28 1.77
C ASP A 48 3.00 19.66 2.52
N ARG A 49 1.82 19.31 1.98
CA ARG A 49 0.53 19.54 2.68
C ARG A 49 0.39 18.74 3.97
N VAL A 50 0.83 17.50 3.95
CA VAL A 50 0.83 16.65 5.16
C VAL A 50 1.77 17.23 6.21
N GLY A 51 2.98 17.63 5.83
CA GLY A 51 3.93 18.30 6.72
C GLY A 51 3.38 19.58 7.32
N SER A 52 2.78 20.45 6.48
CA SER A 52 2.16 21.70 6.93
C SER A 52 1.00 21.50 7.90
N LYS A 53 0.18 20.47 7.69
CA LYS A 53 -0.97 20.16 8.57
C LYS A 53 -0.57 19.50 9.88
N THR A 54 0.48 18.68 9.87
CA THR A 54 0.88 17.88 11.05
C THR A 54 2.00 18.53 11.85
N GLY A 55 2.75 19.49 11.28
CA GLY A 55 3.95 20.06 11.87
C GLY A 55 5.11 19.05 12.05
N ARG A 56 5.05 17.89 11.39
CA ARG A 56 6.02 16.80 11.50
C ARG A 56 6.73 16.56 10.16
N PRO A 57 7.93 15.94 10.17
CA PRO A 57 8.62 15.56 8.95
C PRO A 57 7.69 14.70 8.04
N PRO A 58 7.45 15.11 6.78
CA PRO A 58 6.44 14.47 5.93
C PRO A 58 6.75 13.00 5.62
N VAL A 59 8.03 12.64 5.57
CA VAL A 59 8.46 11.25 5.33
C VAL A 59 8.10 10.34 6.50
N GLU A 60 8.31 10.79 7.74
CA GLU A 60 7.94 10.03 8.95
C GLU A 60 6.43 9.81 9.02
N VAL A 61 5.66 10.85 8.69
CA VAL A 61 4.20 10.76 8.66
C VAL A 61 3.74 9.74 7.62
N LEU A 62 4.35 9.75 6.43
CA LEU A 62 4.07 8.74 5.39
C LEU A 62 4.44 7.33 5.85
N GLU A 63 5.59 7.14 6.50
CA GLU A 63 6.02 5.85 7.03
C GLU A 63 5.04 5.33 8.09
N GLN A 64 4.59 6.18 8.98
CA GLN A 64 3.60 5.83 10.00
C GLN A 64 2.26 5.47 9.36
N ALA A 65 1.77 6.24 8.39
CA ALA A 65 0.54 5.94 7.66
C ALA A 65 0.63 4.59 6.92
N VAL A 66 1.73 4.32 6.22
CA VAL A 66 1.96 3.03 5.55
C VAL A 66 2.02 1.89 6.58
N LYS A 67 2.68 2.06 7.72
CA LYS A 67 2.74 1.07 8.80
C LYS A 67 1.34 0.76 9.33
N THR A 68 0.49 1.77 9.51
CA THR A 68 -0.90 1.60 9.97
C THR A 68 -1.72 0.77 8.99
N VAL A 69 -1.54 0.96 7.69
CA VAL A 69 -2.27 0.24 6.62
C VAL A 69 -1.65 -1.13 6.29
N THR A 70 -0.42 -1.40 6.72
CA THR A 70 0.28 -2.65 6.39
C THR A 70 -0.45 -3.88 6.94
N PRO A 71 -0.88 -4.84 6.09
CA PRO A 71 -1.56 -6.05 6.52
C PRO A 71 -0.57 -7.11 7.02
N VAL A 72 -0.97 -7.88 8.02
CA VAL A 72 -0.23 -9.07 8.51
C VAL A 72 -0.67 -10.33 7.76
N LEU A 73 -1.96 -10.42 7.42
CA LEU A 73 -2.58 -11.56 6.77
C LEU A 73 -3.16 -11.16 5.41
N GLU A 74 -3.16 -12.07 4.46
CA GLU A 74 -3.95 -11.99 3.24
C GLU A 74 -4.74 -13.29 3.05
N VAL A 75 -5.79 -13.24 2.25
CA VAL A 75 -6.60 -14.42 1.93
C VAL A 75 -6.29 -14.82 0.50
N LYS A 76 -5.92 -16.09 0.29
CA LYS A 76 -5.65 -16.67 -1.02
C LYS A 76 -6.65 -17.76 -1.33
N GLY A 77 -7.25 -17.70 -2.53
CA GLY A 77 -8.09 -18.77 -3.05
C GLY A 77 -7.26 -20.01 -3.35
N ARG A 78 -7.64 -21.16 -2.79
CA ARG A 78 -7.07 -22.47 -3.07
C ARG A 78 -8.18 -23.43 -3.50
N ARG A 79 -7.91 -24.22 -4.52
CA ARG A 79 -8.85 -25.25 -4.98
C ARG A 79 -8.45 -26.59 -4.40
N VAL A 80 -9.33 -27.19 -3.61
CA VAL A 80 -9.11 -28.48 -2.96
C VAL A 80 -10.36 -29.35 -3.22
N GLY A 81 -10.18 -30.52 -3.82
CA GLY A 81 -11.28 -31.45 -4.09
C GLY A 81 -12.43 -30.86 -4.92
N GLY A 82 -12.12 -29.89 -5.82
CA GLY A 82 -13.14 -29.22 -6.67
C GLY A 82 -13.80 -27.99 -6.04
N ALA A 83 -13.66 -27.77 -4.74
CA ALA A 83 -14.17 -26.57 -4.06
C ALA A 83 -13.08 -25.49 -3.92
N ASN A 84 -13.48 -24.22 -3.99
CA ASN A 84 -12.59 -23.08 -3.79
C ASN A 84 -12.65 -22.62 -2.34
N TYR A 85 -11.54 -22.73 -1.62
CA TYR A 85 -11.41 -22.26 -0.25
C TYR A 85 -10.58 -20.98 -0.20
N GLN A 86 -10.97 -20.07 0.69
CA GLN A 86 -10.20 -18.87 0.97
C GLN A 86 -9.30 -19.15 2.17
N VAL A 87 -8.00 -19.32 1.91
CA VAL A 87 -7.01 -19.72 2.93
C VAL A 87 -6.28 -18.48 3.43
N PRO A 88 -6.28 -18.19 4.75
CA PRO A 88 -5.50 -17.11 5.32
C PRO A 88 -4.01 -17.48 5.32
N VAL A 89 -3.18 -16.57 4.83
CA VAL A 89 -1.72 -16.73 4.72
C VAL A 89 -1.03 -15.48 5.25
N GLU A 90 0.05 -15.67 6.00
CA GLU A 90 0.91 -14.56 6.43
C GLU A 90 1.55 -13.87 5.22
N VAL A 91 1.62 -12.56 5.27
CA VAL A 91 2.17 -11.75 4.18
C VAL A 91 3.64 -11.47 4.44
N PRO A 92 4.56 -11.87 3.53
CA PRO A 92 5.96 -11.46 3.63
C PRO A 92 6.09 -9.94 3.69
N GLN A 93 7.00 -9.42 4.50
CA GLN A 93 7.14 -7.98 4.79
C GLN A 93 7.23 -7.12 3.53
N ARG A 94 7.96 -7.57 2.51
CA ARG A 94 8.07 -6.88 1.22
C ARG A 94 6.72 -6.75 0.51
N ARG A 95 5.92 -7.82 0.50
CA ARG A 95 4.59 -7.83 -0.11
C ARG A 95 3.61 -6.98 0.71
N ALA A 96 3.67 -7.07 2.04
CA ALA A 96 2.82 -6.28 2.94
C ALA A 96 2.99 -4.78 2.69
N ARG A 97 4.24 -4.30 2.58
CA ARG A 97 4.55 -2.91 2.21
C ARG A 97 3.99 -2.55 0.82
N THR A 98 4.15 -3.43 -0.17
CA THR A 98 3.62 -3.19 -1.52
C THR A 98 2.10 -3.10 -1.53
N LEU A 99 1.41 -3.93 -0.73
CA LEU A 99 -0.04 -3.89 -0.59
C LEU A 99 -0.49 -2.58 0.08
N ALA A 100 0.17 -2.16 1.16
CA ALA A 100 -0.14 -0.93 1.85
C ALA A 100 -0.02 0.31 0.93
N VAL A 101 1.10 0.43 0.20
CA VAL A 101 1.30 1.51 -0.78
C VAL A 101 0.25 1.45 -1.90
N ARG A 102 -0.07 0.26 -2.38
CA ARG A 102 -1.11 0.08 -3.40
C ARG A 102 -2.46 0.56 -2.89
N TRP A 103 -2.89 0.10 -1.74
CA TRP A 103 -4.18 0.49 -1.18
C TRP A 103 -4.26 1.99 -0.92
N LEU A 104 -3.21 2.58 -0.33
CA LEU A 104 -3.17 4.02 -0.08
C LEU A 104 -3.41 4.82 -1.37
N VAL A 105 -2.72 4.48 -2.46
CA VAL A 105 -2.86 5.19 -3.74
C VAL A 105 -4.19 4.89 -4.42
N ASP A 106 -4.65 3.63 -4.42
CA ASP A 106 -5.89 3.23 -5.08
C ASP A 106 -7.11 3.86 -4.39
N PHE A 107 -7.15 3.90 -3.05
CA PHE A 107 -8.21 4.58 -2.30
C PHE A 107 -8.10 6.11 -2.38
N ALA A 108 -6.90 6.68 -2.42
CA ALA A 108 -6.73 8.09 -2.72
C ALA A 108 -7.36 8.45 -4.08
N ARG A 109 -7.14 7.66 -5.13
CA ARG A 109 -7.76 7.88 -6.45
C ARG A 109 -9.29 7.84 -6.41
N ALA A 110 -9.87 6.97 -5.58
CA ALA A 110 -11.32 6.82 -5.44
C ALA A 110 -12.01 7.96 -4.67
N ARG A 111 -11.24 8.84 -4.02
CA ARG A 111 -11.80 9.99 -3.27
C ARG A 111 -12.47 11.00 -4.21
N ARG A 112 -13.34 11.84 -3.63
CA ARG A 112 -14.18 12.80 -4.36
C ARG A 112 -13.51 14.14 -4.63
N GLU A 113 -12.39 14.45 -3.98
CA GLU A 113 -11.66 15.71 -4.14
C GLU A 113 -11.22 15.90 -5.61
N LYS A 114 -11.05 17.14 -6.06
CA LYS A 114 -10.70 17.43 -7.47
C LYS A 114 -9.25 17.08 -7.81
N GLY A 115 -8.29 17.40 -6.92
CA GLY A 115 -6.86 17.23 -7.16
C GLY A 115 -6.29 15.96 -6.58
N MET A 116 -5.36 15.28 -7.28
CA MET A 116 -4.70 14.09 -6.74
C MET A 116 -3.80 14.41 -5.53
N ILE A 117 -3.29 15.65 -5.45
CA ILE A 117 -2.53 16.14 -4.29
C ILE A 117 -3.41 16.11 -3.04
N ASP A 118 -4.64 16.66 -3.14
CA ASP A 118 -5.60 16.68 -2.03
C ASP A 118 -6.05 15.27 -1.65
N LYS A 119 -6.37 14.45 -2.65
CA LYS A 119 -6.77 13.06 -2.46
C LYS A 119 -5.72 12.27 -1.69
N LEU A 120 -4.46 12.37 -2.10
CA LEU A 120 -3.37 11.62 -1.49
C LEU A 120 -3.05 12.15 -0.08
N SER A 121 -2.99 13.48 0.11
CA SER A 121 -2.73 14.08 1.42
C SER A 121 -3.81 13.72 2.45
N ASN A 122 -5.08 13.78 2.05
CA ASN A 122 -6.19 13.44 2.94
C ASN A 122 -6.24 11.94 3.26
N GLU A 123 -5.96 11.05 2.29
CA GLU A 123 -5.89 9.60 2.56
C GLU A 123 -4.75 9.25 3.51
N VAL A 124 -3.58 9.91 3.38
CA VAL A 124 -2.46 9.74 4.33
C VAL A 124 -2.85 10.20 5.73
N MET A 125 -3.52 11.33 5.86
CA MET A 125 -4.00 11.85 7.15
C MET A 125 -5.05 10.93 7.80
N ASP A 126 -6.01 10.45 7.01
CA ASP A 126 -7.03 9.51 7.49
C ASP A 126 -6.40 8.19 7.93
N ALA A 127 -5.41 7.69 7.18
CA ALA A 127 -4.67 6.47 7.53
C ALA A 127 -3.90 6.59 8.86
N LEU A 128 -3.35 7.77 9.16
CA LEU A 128 -2.73 8.05 10.47
C LEU A 128 -3.74 7.93 11.60
N ASN A 129 -4.95 8.44 11.39
CA ASN A 129 -6.05 8.41 12.36
C ASN A 129 -6.79 7.06 12.37
N GLN A 130 -6.26 6.03 11.72
CA GLN A 130 -6.89 4.72 11.58
C GLN A 130 -8.26 4.78 10.90
N GLN A 131 -8.40 5.69 9.96
CA GLN A 131 -9.61 5.94 9.17
C GLN A 131 -9.29 5.84 7.67
N GLY A 132 -10.29 6.11 6.84
CA GLY A 132 -10.12 6.10 5.39
C GLY A 132 -10.29 4.73 4.73
N GLY A 133 -10.28 4.74 3.40
CA GLY A 133 -10.53 3.55 2.60
C GLY A 133 -9.41 2.51 2.68
N ALA A 134 -8.17 2.96 2.74
CA ALA A 134 -7.01 2.09 2.83
C ALA A 134 -6.97 1.32 4.16
N PHE A 135 -7.26 1.99 5.26
CA PHE A 135 -7.35 1.35 6.58
C PHE A 135 -8.53 0.37 6.65
N LYS A 136 -9.71 0.78 6.15
CA LYS A 136 -10.88 -0.09 6.08
C LYS A 136 -10.58 -1.36 5.27
N ARG A 137 -9.86 -1.26 4.16
CA ARG A 137 -9.45 -2.42 3.36
C ARG A 137 -8.58 -3.39 4.14
N LYS A 138 -7.63 -2.90 4.95
CA LYS A 138 -6.84 -3.74 5.86
C LYS A 138 -7.74 -4.50 6.84
N ASP A 139 -8.68 -3.81 7.46
CA ASP A 139 -9.60 -4.39 8.44
C ASP A 139 -10.52 -5.44 7.78
N ASP A 140 -11.05 -5.16 6.59
CA ASP A 140 -11.86 -6.11 5.82
C ASP A 140 -11.07 -7.39 5.49
N VAL A 141 -9.82 -7.27 5.07
CA VAL A 141 -8.95 -8.42 4.79
C VAL A 141 -8.67 -9.20 6.08
N TYR A 142 -8.44 -8.51 7.19
CA TYR A 142 -8.25 -9.16 8.50
C TYR A 142 -9.50 -9.92 8.95
N ARG A 143 -10.69 -9.32 8.82
CA ARG A 143 -11.98 -9.99 9.13
C ARG A 143 -12.21 -11.20 8.25
N MET A 144 -11.94 -11.11 6.93
CA MET A 144 -12.01 -12.26 6.03
C MET A 144 -11.05 -13.37 6.45
N ALA A 145 -9.82 -13.03 6.84
CA ALA A 145 -8.84 -14.01 7.31
C ALA A 145 -9.29 -14.71 8.60
N GLN A 146 -9.89 -13.97 9.54
CA GLN A 146 -10.44 -14.52 10.77
C GLN A 146 -11.64 -15.44 10.51
N ALA A 147 -12.57 -15.04 9.64
CA ALA A 147 -13.73 -15.86 9.28
C ALA A 147 -13.32 -17.19 8.62
N ASN A 148 -12.19 -17.21 7.90
CA ASN A 148 -11.67 -18.39 7.20
C ASN A 148 -10.57 -19.10 7.98
N LYS A 149 -10.38 -18.82 9.26
CA LYS A 149 -9.32 -19.40 10.12
C LYS A 149 -9.34 -20.93 10.14
N ALA A 150 -10.52 -21.54 10.06
CA ALA A 150 -10.70 -23.01 10.02
C ALA A 150 -9.98 -23.65 8.82
N PHE A 151 -9.79 -22.91 7.71
CA PHE A 151 -9.13 -23.41 6.49
C PHE A 151 -7.62 -23.15 6.45
N ALA A 152 -7.04 -22.65 7.55
CA ALA A 152 -5.60 -22.34 7.61
C ALA A 152 -4.70 -23.58 7.39
N HIS A 153 -5.20 -24.79 7.68
CA HIS A 153 -4.49 -26.04 7.47
C HIS A 153 -4.28 -26.40 5.99
N TYR A 154 -5.02 -25.77 5.06
CA TYR A 154 -4.80 -25.90 3.60
C TYR A 154 -3.66 -24.98 3.09
N ARG A 155 -2.81 -24.48 3.97
CA ARG A 155 -1.64 -23.67 3.66
C ARG A 155 -0.46 -24.56 3.28
N TRP A 156 -0.19 -24.75 2.00
CA TRP A 156 1.03 -25.34 1.44
C TRP A 156 1.60 -24.48 0.32
#